data_8e958c43662862f5ef7ce09dda9a44ef
#
_entry.id   8e958c43662862f5ef7ce09dda9a44ef
#
_cell.length_a   1.000
_cell.length_b   1.000
_cell.length_c   1.000
_cell.angle_alpha   90.00
_cell.angle_beta   90.00
_cell.angle_gamma   90.00
#
_symmetry.space_group_name_H-M   'P 1'
#
loop_
_entity.id
_entity.type
_entity.pdbx_description
1 polymer ?
#
loop_
_entity_poly.entity_id
_entity_poly.type
_entity_poly.pdbx_seq_one_letter_code
_entity_poly.pdbx_strand_id
1 'polypeptide(L)'
;MAERSTELVDLLVVGAGPAGAMAAATAARGGLGVLLVDKRQLPRHKPCGGGMPLPVQEELRDLVPEAVVDTRVRWMRHSWRFQEAAEAAVDPPGTPPERSRGLWMVQRPRFDHVLVQAAAAAGARVLEGHAFQALERGRDGVTVTLRCPGASGEPRCLQVRARHVIGADGAAGGVAACVGLRPDPRVALAIELEVPHQWDPADPLLCPDLLHLDYGVLRRGYAWLFPKADHLNIGAGLFHGRERDVRRDPTARRRIRAAIDATAAALGVVPQRLRGLRSYAHPLPFWDGPEPLHTPDGRVLLVGDAAGLINPLFGDGLFHAIRSGRLAAEAVLDGRPDTHTERVHGLLAADFEAARRLARIFYGLPGLSFRYAISQPRATPLAVRLLGGELSFRGLGRRALRRIAGGLLGELGLRTAVGGQGQQPQP
;
A
#
# COMPACT_ATOMS: atom_id res chain seq x y z
N MET A 1 -34.58 18.53 2.26
CA MET A 1 -35.14 17.23 1.81
C MET A 1 -34.10 16.52 0.97
N ALA A 2 -33.86 15.23 1.19
CA ALA A 2 -32.94 14.45 0.36
C ALA A 2 -33.55 14.21 -1.02
N GLU A 3 -32.80 14.52 -2.09
CA GLU A 3 -33.22 14.19 -3.45
C GLU A 3 -33.07 12.66 -3.61
N ARG A 4 -34.13 11.96 -3.88
CA ARG A 4 -34.13 10.51 -4.08
C ARG A 4 -33.79 10.23 -5.53
N SER A 5 -32.64 9.60 -5.77
CA SER A 5 -32.44 8.89 -7.05
C SER A 5 -33.41 7.70 -7.05
N THR A 6 -34.30 7.63 -8.01
CA THR A 6 -35.24 6.50 -8.19
C THR A 6 -34.59 5.34 -8.93
N GLU A 7 -33.40 5.54 -9.50
CA GLU A 7 -32.68 4.55 -10.29
C GLU A 7 -31.95 3.55 -9.38
N LEU A 8 -32.17 2.27 -9.62
CA LEU A 8 -31.45 1.17 -8.97
C LEU A 8 -30.23 0.83 -9.83
N VAL A 9 -29.02 0.99 -9.28
CA VAL A 9 -27.77 0.54 -9.92
C VAL A 9 -27.44 -0.90 -9.47
N ASP A 10 -26.75 -1.66 -10.32
CA ASP A 10 -26.31 -3.01 -9.92
C ASP A 10 -25.22 -2.92 -8.86
N LEU A 11 -24.28 -1.99 -9.03
CA LEU A 11 -23.15 -1.82 -8.13
C LEU A 11 -22.86 -0.34 -7.84
N LEU A 12 -22.83 0.02 -6.55
CA LEU A 12 -22.27 1.29 -6.08
C LEU A 12 -20.88 1.05 -5.50
N VAL A 13 -19.89 1.77 -6.00
CA VAL A 13 -18.51 1.75 -5.49
C VAL A 13 -18.23 3.07 -4.76
N VAL A 14 -17.92 3.01 -3.48
CA VAL A 14 -17.63 4.17 -2.63
C VAL A 14 -16.14 4.36 -2.47
N GLY A 15 -15.58 5.38 -3.10
CA GLY A 15 -14.17 5.72 -3.12
C GLY A 15 -13.49 5.38 -4.45
N ALA A 16 -12.95 6.41 -5.14
CA ALA A 16 -12.29 6.31 -6.43
C ALA A 16 -10.75 6.24 -6.30
N GLY A 17 -10.26 5.51 -5.29
CA GLY A 17 -8.86 5.08 -5.22
C GLY A 17 -8.60 3.86 -6.11
N PRO A 18 -7.36 3.31 -6.14
CA PRO A 18 -7.01 2.17 -7.00
C PRO A 18 -7.93 0.96 -6.84
N ALA A 19 -8.35 0.64 -5.61
CA ALA A 19 -9.28 -0.46 -5.35
C ALA A 19 -10.66 -0.23 -5.97
N GLY A 20 -11.22 0.95 -5.74
CA GLY A 20 -12.56 1.28 -6.25
C GLY A 20 -12.58 1.49 -7.76
N ALA A 21 -11.58 2.15 -8.32
CA ALA A 21 -11.46 2.32 -9.77
C ALA A 21 -11.32 0.97 -10.49
N MET A 22 -10.50 0.05 -9.96
CA MET A 22 -10.37 -1.31 -10.48
C MET A 22 -11.67 -2.10 -10.36
N ALA A 23 -12.36 -2.03 -9.21
CA ALA A 23 -13.65 -2.68 -9.02
C ALA A 23 -14.68 -2.17 -10.03
N ALA A 24 -14.77 -0.84 -10.18
CA ALA A 24 -15.70 -0.22 -11.11
C ALA A 24 -15.40 -0.58 -12.57
N ALA A 25 -14.13 -0.54 -12.98
CA ALA A 25 -13.71 -0.92 -14.34
C ALA A 25 -14.03 -2.40 -14.65
N THR A 26 -13.74 -3.29 -13.70
CA THR A 26 -13.99 -4.72 -13.85
C THR A 26 -15.49 -5.01 -13.95
N ALA A 27 -16.29 -4.45 -13.06
CA ALA A 27 -17.73 -4.67 -13.04
C ALA A 27 -18.43 -4.09 -14.28
N ALA A 28 -18.03 -2.88 -14.72
CA ALA A 28 -18.60 -2.25 -15.90
C ALA A 28 -18.25 -3.00 -17.19
N ARG A 29 -17.01 -3.50 -17.34
CA ARG A 29 -16.63 -4.39 -18.45
C ARG A 29 -17.43 -5.69 -18.46
N GLY A 30 -17.83 -6.18 -17.29
CA GLY A 30 -18.73 -7.33 -17.15
C GLY A 30 -20.21 -7.04 -17.39
N GLY A 31 -20.56 -5.80 -17.78
CA GLY A 31 -21.92 -5.40 -18.18
C GLY A 31 -22.82 -4.93 -17.04
N LEU A 32 -22.29 -4.74 -15.81
CA LEU A 32 -23.09 -4.20 -14.70
C LEU A 32 -23.28 -2.68 -14.82
N GLY A 33 -24.45 -2.19 -14.40
CA GLY A 33 -24.71 -0.77 -14.18
C GLY A 33 -23.97 -0.28 -12.94
N VAL A 34 -22.79 0.38 -13.14
CA VAL A 34 -21.89 0.80 -12.06
C VAL A 34 -21.96 2.29 -11.81
N LEU A 35 -22.07 2.68 -10.54
CA LEU A 35 -21.85 4.04 -10.07
C LEU A 35 -20.62 4.09 -9.15
N LEU A 36 -19.60 4.84 -9.57
CA LEU A 36 -18.38 5.11 -8.78
C LEU A 36 -18.47 6.51 -8.18
N VAL A 37 -18.31 6.63 -6.86
CA VAL A 37 -18.37 7.92 -6.17
C VAL A 37 -17.08 8.23 -5.40
N ASP A 38 -16.63 9.49 -5.41
CA ASP A 38 -15.53 9.97 -4.55
C ASP A 38 -15.92 11.30 -3.89
N LYS A 39 -15.50 11.47 -2.64
CA LYS A 39 -15.72 12.70 -1.87
C LYS A 39 -14.94 13.92 -2.38
N ARG A 40 -13.96 13.72 -3.22
CA ARG A 40 -13.08 14.75 -3.79
C ARG A 40 -13.32 14.89 -5.28
N GLN A 41 -12.95 16.05 -5.81
CA GLN A 41 -12.72 16.24 -7.25
C GLN A 41 -11.40 15.59 -7.64
N LEU A 42 -11.33 15.00 -8.83
CA LEU A 42 -10.13 14.37 -9.39
C LEU A 42 -9.50 15.27 -10.48
N PRO A 43 -8.17 15.27 -10.59
CA PRO A 43 -7.17 14.55 -9.81
C PRO A 43 -7.02 15.09 -8.40
N ARG A 44 -6.86 14.19 -7.41
CA ARG A 44 -6.72 14.57 -6.00
C ARG A 44 -5.42 14.08 -5.39
N HIS A 45 -4.87 14.88 -4.50
CA HIS A 45 -3.71 14.46 -3.71
C HIS A 45 -4.07 13.31 -2.75
N LYS A 46 -3.19 12.31 -2.68
CA LYS A 46 -3.17 11.27 -1.63
C LYS A 46 -1.73 10.91 -1.31
N PRO A 47 -1.29 11.02 -0.05
CA PRO A 47 0.07 10.67 0.35
C PRO A 47 0.37 9.21 0.03
N CYS A 48 1.52 8.96 -0.62
CA CYS A 48 2.00 7.62 -0.95
C CYS A 48 3.39 7.66 -1.61
N GLY A 49 4.29 6.78 -1.20
CA GLY A 49 5.54 6.56 -1.92
C GLY A 49 5.37 6.17 -3.38
N GLY A 50 4.26 5.52 -3.73
CA GLY A 50 3.88 5.25 -5.13
C GLY A 50 4.72 4.19 -5.84
N GLY A 51 5.46 3.36 -5.08
CA GLY A 51 6.28 2.28 -5.65
C GLY A 51 5.43 1.10 -6.14
N MET A 52 5.67 0.64 -7.37
CA MET A 52 4.97 -0.49 -7.98
C MET A 52 5.95 -1.48 -8.60
N PRO A 53 6.04 -2.72 -8.07
CA PRO A 53 6.87 -3.78 -8.62
C PRO A 53 6.29 -4.33 -9.93
N LEU A 54 7.13 -5.05 -10.70
CA LEU A 54 6.82 -5.52 -12.04
C LEU A 54 5.47 -6.24 -12.21
N PRO A 55 5.06 -7.18 -11.34
CA PRO A 55 3.76 -7.86 -11.53
C PRO A 55 2.56 -6.92 -11.48
N VAL A 56 2.64 -5.84 -10.69
CA VAL A 56 1.60 -4.80 -10.67
C VAL A 56 1.58 -4.02 -11.98
N GLN A 57 2.77 -3.73 -12.52
CA GLN A 57 2.90 -3.06 -13.82
C GLN A 57 2.27 -3.89 -14.94
N GLU A 58 2.52 -5.20 -14.95
CA GLU A 58 1.95 -6.13 -15.92
C GLU A 58 0.43 -6.23 -15.83
N GLU A 59 -0.11 -6.27 -14.61
CA GLU A 59 -1.54 -6.29 -14.36
C GLU A 59 -2.26 -5.01 -14.82
N LEU A 60 -1.55 -3.89 -14.83
CA LEU A 60 -2.09 -2.57 -15.19
C LEU A 60 -1.74 -2.14 -16.63
N ARG A 61 -1.01 -2.95 -17.39
CA ARG A 61 -0.48 -2.58 -18.73
C ARG A 61 -1.52 -1.97 -19.65
N ASP A 62 -2.72 -2.56 -19.68
CA ASP A 62 -3.81 -2.12 -20.58
C ASP A 62 -4.65 -0.98 -19.98
N LEU A 63 -4.38 -0.57 -18.76
CA LEU A 63 -5.15 0.43 -18.03
C LEU A 63 -4.37 1.70 -17.76
N VAL A 64 -3.05 1.59 -17.62
CA VAL A 64 -2.18 2.67 -17.18
C VAL A 64 -1.11 2.93 -18.24
N PRO A 65 -1.21 4.04 -18.98
CA PRO A 65 -0.18 4.43 -19.94
C PRO A 65 1.17 4.64 -19.28
N GLU A 66 2.24 4.33 -20.00
CA GLU A 66 3.62 4.50 -19.48
C GLU A 66 3.94 5.95 -19.08
N ALA A 67 3.27 6.93 -19.70
CA ALA A 67 3.38 8.36 -19.37
C ALA A 67 2.95 8.72 -17.94
N VAL A 68 2.29 7.81 -17.21
CA VAL A 68 1.91 7.99 -15.80
C VAL A 68 3.07 7.63 -14.85
N VAL A 69 4.07 6.89 -15.35
CA VAL A 69 5.27 6.56 -14.60
C VAL A 69 6.12 7.81 -14.42
N ASP A 70 6.37 8.16 -13.18
CA ASP A 70 7.04 9.39 -12.80
C ASP A 70 8.56 9.21 -12.86
N THR A 71 9.06 8.18 -12.17
CA THR A 71 10.47 7.75 -12.22
C THR A 71 10.54 6.22 -12.18
N ARG A 72 11.73 5.68 -12.51
CA ARG A 72 12.01 4.24 -12.47
C ARG A 72 13.20 4.00 -11.56
N VAL A 73 12.93 3.45 -10.39
CA VAL A 73 13.98 3.08 -9.43
C VAL A 73 14.63 1.78 -9.85
N ARG A 74 15.94 1.82 -10.03
CA ARG A 74 16.80 0.65 -10.36
C ARG A 74 17.64 0.20 -9.19
N TRP A 75 17.88 1.09 -8.24
CA TRP A 75 18.73 0.86 -7.09
C TRP A 75 18.01 1.19 -5.79
N MET A 76 18.28 0.42 -4.77
CA MET A 76 17.83 0.71 -3.41
C MET A 76 19.02 0.77 -2.48
N ARG A 77 19.12 1.87 -1.73
CA ARG A 77 20.10 2.05 -0.67
C ARG A 77 19.43 1.82 0.67
N HIS A 78 19.90 0.81 1.36
CA HIS A 78 19.48 0.47 2.71
C HIS A 78 20.51 0.96 3.69
N SER A 79 20.11 1.65 4.77
CA SER A 79 21.02 2.15 5.78
C SER A 79 20.55 1.85 7.21
N TRP A 80 21.50 1.85 8.11
CA TRP A 80 21.28 1.82 9.55
C TRP A 80 21.79 3.11 10.17
N ARG A 81 20.85 3.99 10.59
CA ARG A 81 21.16 5.32 11.14
C ARG A 81 22.05 6.16 10.20
N PHE A 82 21.86 5.99 8.90
CA PHE A 82 22.61 6.67 7.82
C PHE A 82 24.13 6.41 7.81
N GLN A 83 24.65 5.52 8.65
CA GLN A 83 26.09 5.25 8.76
C GLN A 83 26.51 4.01 7.98
N GLU A 84 25.87 2.86 8.27
CA GLU A 84 26.12 1.63 7.53
C GLU A 84 25.14 1.60 6.35
N ALA A 85 25.63 1.57 5.13
CA ALA A 85 24.80 1.53 3.93
C ALA A 85 25.17 0.38 3.01
N ALA A 86 24.17 -0.22 2.40
CA ALA A 86 24.30 -1.22 1.36
C ALA A 86 23.38 -0.84 0.19
N GLU A 87 23.95 -0.82 -1.02
CA GLU A 87 23.19 -0.62 -2.25
C GLU A 87 23.01 -1.93 -2.98
N ALA A 88 21.84 -2.14 -3.54
CA ALA A 88 21.54 -3.30 -4.34
C ALA A 88 20.58 -2.95 -5.47
N ALA A 89 20.74 -3.63 -6.60
CA ALA A 89 19.82 -3.52 -7.72
C ALA A 89 18.44 -4.07 -7.35
N VAL A 90 17.41 -3.45 -7.91
CA VAL A 90 16.01 -3.87 -7.79
C VAL A 90 15.76 -5.16 -8.59
N ASP A 91 16.34 -5.22 -9.77
CA ASP A 91 16.24 -6.38 -10.65
C ASP A 91 17.16 -7.52 -10.17
N PRO A 92 16.82 -8.79 -10.49
CA PRO A 92 17.67 -9.92 -10.18
C PRO A 92 19.05 -9.79 -10.82
N PRO A 93 20.10 -10.34 -10.19
CA PRO A 93 21.45 -10.35 -10.76
C PRO A 93 21.46 -10.97 -12.17
N GLY A 94 22.15 -10.32 -13.10
CA GLY A 94 22.25 -10.77 -14.50
C GLY A 94 21.08 -10.33 -15.40
N THR A 95 20.14 -9.53 -14.88
CA THR A 95 19.12 -8.92 -15.74
C THR A 95 19.80 -7.93 -16.70
N PRO A 96 19.68 -8.12 -18.03
CA PRO A 96 20.25 -7.19 -19.00
C PRO A 96 19.62 -5.79 -18.87
N PRO A 97 20.37 -4.70 -19.08
CA PRO A 97 19.87 -3.33 -18.93
C PRO A 97 18.60 -3.04 -19.73
N GLU A 98 18.49 -3.60 -20.93
CA GLU A 98 17.32 -3.46 -21.81
C GLU A 98 16.07 -4.20 -21.30
N ARG A 99 16.23 -5.16 -20.38
CA ARG A 99 15.15 -5.88 -19.70
C ARG A 99 14.86 -5.36 -18.31
N SER A 100 15.71 -4.46 -17.80
CA SER A 100 15.50 -3.84 -16.51
C SER A 100 14.27 -2.92 -16.58
N ARG A 101 13.22 -3.25 -15.85
CA ARG A 101 12.01 -2.44 -15.75
C ARG A 101 11.99 -1.58 -14.50
N GLY A 102 12.79 -1.93 -13.49
CA GLY A 102 12.86 -1.26 -12.22
C GLY A 102 11.53 -1.26 -11.46
N LEU A 103 11.50 -0.54 -10.36
CA LEU A 103 10.30 -0.25 -9.59
C LEU A 103 9.70 1.07 -10.12
N TRP A 104 8.47 1.04 -10.61
CA TRP A 104 7.81 2.27 -11.02
C TRP A 104 7.47 3.14 -9.82
N MET A 105 7.76 4.43 -9.92
CA MET A 105 7.23 5.43 -9.02
C MET A 105 6.12 6.19 -9.73
N VAL A 106 4.99 6.38 -9.06
CA VAL A 106 3.86 7.14 -9.58
C VAL A 106 3.43 8.22 -8.61
N GLN A 107 2.93 9.32 -9.14
CA GLN A 107 2.21 10.32 -8.35
C GLN A 107 0.72 9.95 -8.31
N ARG A 108 0.17 9.81 -7.12
CA ARG A 108 -1.21 9.36 -6.90
C ARG A 108 -2.27 10.23 -7.57
N PRO A 109 -2.14 11.58 -7.66
CA PRO A 109 -3.12 12.38 -8.40
C PRO A 109 -3.28 11.91 -9.85
N ARG A 110 -2.18 11.70 -10.56
CA ARG A 110 -2.17 11.25 -11.96
C ARG A 110 -2.60 9.79 -12.08
N PHE A 111 -2.01 8.92 -11.27
CA PHE A 111 -2.26 7.48 -11.30
C PHE A 111 -3.72 7.12 -10.98
N ASP A 112 -4.27 7.65 -9.87
CA ASP A 112 -5.64 7.37 -9.48
C ASP A 112 -6.63 7.89 -10.55
N HIS A 113 -6.36 9.08 -11.11
CA HIS A 113 -7.21 9.69 -12.13
C HIS A 113 -7.29 8.85 -13.41
N VAL A 114 -6.16 8.32 -13.87
CA VAL A 114 -6.11 7.44 -15.06
C VAL A 114 -6.92 6.15 -14.84
N LEU A 115 -6.83 5.56 -13.64
CA LEU A 115 -7.64 4.38 -13.31
C LEU A 115 -9.14 4.70 -13.31
N VAL A 116 -9.53 5.87 -12.83
CA VAL A 116 -10.93 6.32 -12.86
C VAL A 116 -11.40 6.59 -14.30
N GLN A 117 -10.56 7.19 -15.14
CA GLN A 117 -10.84 7.35 -16.57
C GLN A 117 -11.03 5.99 -17.27
N ALA A 118 -10.20 5.00 -16.92
CA ALA A 118 -10.37 3.64 -17.43
C ALA A 118 -11.69 3.00 -16.98
N ALA A 119 -12.13 3.26 -15.74
CA ALA A 119 -13.43 2.81 -15.27
C ALA A 119 -14.58 3.50 -16.02
N ALA A 120 -14.50 4.82 -16.25
CA ALA A 120 -15.48 5.57 -17.02
C ALA A 120 -15.53 5.09 -18.47
N ALA A 121 -14.38 4.85 -19.10
CA ALA A 121 -14.30 4.30 -20.47
C ALA A 121 -14.89 2.88 -20.57
N ALA A 122 -14.86 2.12 -19.49
CA ALA A 122 -15.51 0.81 -19.38
C ALA A 122 -17.04 0.89 -19.18
N GLY A 123 -17.60 2.10 -19.01
CA GLY A 123 -19.04 2.33 -18.87
C GLY A 123 -19.48 2.65 -17.42
N ALA A 124 -18.58 2.77 -16.45
CA ALA A 124 -18.95 3.20 -15.10
C ALA A 124 -19.31 4.70 -15.08
N ARG A 125 -20.42 5.04 -14.44
CA ARG A 125 -20.76 6.44 -14.16
C ARG A 125 -19.94 6.92 -12.97
N VAL A 126 -19.33 8.10 -13.04
CA VAL A 126 -18.49 8.67 -11.99
C VAL A 126 -19.12 9.92 -11.42
N LEU A 127 -19.27 9.99 -10.09
CA LEU A 127 -19.74 11.17 -9.34
C LEU A 127 -18.64 11.62 -8.38
N GLU A 128 -18.05 12.76 -8.67
CA GLU A 128 -17.07 13.42 -7.82
C GLU A 128 -17.74 14.39 -6.83
N GLY A 129 -17.06 14.68 -5.71
CA GLY A 129 -17.61 15.55 -4.67
C GLY A 129 -18.73 14.92 -3.82
N HIS A 130 -18.93 13.60 -3.90
CA HIS A 130 -19.98 12.87 -3.21
C HIS A 130 -19.41 12.02 -2.08
N ALA A 131 -19.59 12.45 -0.84
CA ALA A 131 -19.06 11.79 0.35
C ALA A 131 -20.07 10.81 0.93
N PHE A 132 -19.65 9.58 1.20
CA PHE A 132 -20.45 8.61 1.96
C PHE A 132 -20.84 9.17 3.33
N GLN A 133 -22.10 9.02 3.71
CA GLN A 133 -22.64 9.44 4.99
C GLN A 133 -23.27 8.29 5.79
N ALA A 134 -24.11 7.50 5.14
CA ALA A 134 -24.84 6.40 5.77
C ALA A 134 -25.23 5.33 4.76
N LEU A 135 -25.58 4.16 5.25
CA LEU A 135 -26.02 3.03 4.46
C LEU A 135 -27.07 2.24 5.25
N GLU A 136 -28.15 1.87 4.58
CA GLU A 136 -29.21 1.03 5.10
C GLU A 136 -29.40 -0.19 4.19
N ARG A 137 -29.37 -1.39 4.77
CA ARG A 137 -29.58 -2.66 4.03
C ARG A 137 -31.06 -3.04 4.11
N GLY A 138 -31.70 -3.18 2.95
CA GLY A 138 -33.08 -3.62 2.80
C GLY A 138 -33.19 -5.01 2.17
N ARG A 139 -34.41 -5.50 1.99
CA ARG A 139 -34.68 -6.80 1.34
C ARG A 139 -34.19 -6.82 -0.12
N ASP A 140 -34.38 -5.73 -0.86
CA ASP A 140 -34.18 -5.65 -2.31
C ASP A 140 -32.90 -4.88 -2.68
N GLY A 141 -32.01 -4.59 -1.73
CA GLY A 141 -30.78 -3.85 -2.00
C GLY A 141 -30.34 -3.00 -0.81
N VAL A 142 -29.49 -2.05 -1.13
CA VAL A 142 -28.85 -1.14 -0.20
C VAL A 142 -29.19 0.28 -0.60
N THR A 143 -29.65 1.10 0.36
CA THR A 143 -29.82 2.55 0.17
C THR A 143 -28.63 3.25 0.79
N VAL A 144 -27.87 4.00 -0.02
CA VAL A 144 -26.71 4.77 0.42
C VAL A 144 -27.03 6.25 0.37
N THR A 145 -26.76 6.94 1.47
CA THR A 145 -26.86 8.39 1.57
C THR A 145 -25.49 9.00 1.33
N LEU A 146 -25.41 9.87 0.34
CA LEU A 146 -24.21 10.62 -0.04
C LEU A 146 -24.43 12.09 0.26
N ARG A 147 -23.44 12.74 0.87
CA ARG A 147 -23.41 14.21 1.03
C ARG A 147 -22.68 14.83 -0.15
N CYS A 148 -23.32 15.77 -0.84
CA CYS A 148 -22.74 16.48 -1.98
C CYS A 148 -22.96 17.99 -1.87
N PRO A 149 -22.20 18.83 -2.61
CA PRO A 149 -22.45 20.26 -2.69
C PRO A 149 -23.83 20.55 -3.27
N GLY A 150 -24.57 21.45 -2.67
CA GLY A 150 -25.82 21.98 -3.24
C GLY A 150 -25.55 23.21 -4.11
N ALA A 151 -26.52 23.61 -4.94
CA ALA A 151 -26.42 24.75 -5.83
C ALA A 151 -26.23 26.09 -5.11
N SER A 152 -26.71 26.19 -3.86
CA SER A 152 -26.57 27.37 -3.00
C SER A 152 -25.33 27.34 -2.09
N GLY A 153 -24.43 26.33 -2.26
CA GLY A 153 -23.30 26.10 -1.35
C GLY A 153 -23.66 25.32 -0.07
N GLU A 154 -24.93 25.19 0.25
CA GLU A 154 -25.39 24.35 1.36
C GLU A 154 -25.29 22.86 0.99
N PRO A 155 -24.73 22.00 1.87
CA PRO A 155 -24.62 20.57 1.59
C PRO A 155 -26.02 19.93 1.49
N ARG A 156 -26.22 19.13 0.45
CA ARG A 156 -27.40 18.31 0.25
C ARG A 156 -27.09 16.83 0.34
N CYS A 157 -28.14 16.00 0.54
CA CYS A 157 -28.02 14.56 0.55
C CYS A 157 -28.67 13.98 -0.71
N LEU A 158 -27.91 13.11 -1.40
CA LEU A 158 -28.37 12.27 -2.49
C LEU A 158 -28.56 10.85 -1.96
N GLN A 159 -29.71 10.23 -2.20
CA GLN A 159 -29.93 8.81 -1.92
C GLN A 159 -29.78 7.99 -3.21
N VAL A 160 -28.93 6.96 -3.15
CA VAL A 160 -28.70 6.02 -4.24
C VAL A 160 -29.11 4.62 -3.78
N ARG A 161 -29.90 3.93 -4.60
CA ARG A 161 -30.22 2.52 -4.40
C ARG A 161 -29.28 1.65 -5.22
N ALA A 162 -28.71 0.60 -4.61
CA ALA A 162 -27.82 -0.34 -5.26
C ALA A 162 -28.17 -1.78 -4.87
N ARG A 163 -27.91 -2.75 -5.75
CA ARG A 163 -28.01 -4.17 -5.40
C ARG A 163 -26.86 -4.55 -4.48
N HIS A 164 -25.65 -4.10 -4.81
CA HIS A 164 -24.43 -4.30 -4.03
C HIS A 164 -23.67 -3.01 -3.84
N VAL A 165 -22.88 -2.94 -2.77
CA VAL A 165 -21.97 -1.82 -2.46
C VAL A 165 -20.57 -2.35 -2.25
N ILE A 166 -19.56 -1.73 -2.89
CA ILE A 166 -18.16 -1.94 -2.57
C ILE A 166 -17.62 -0.74 -1.81
N GLY A 167 -17.22 -0.95 -0.55
CA GLY A 167 -16.53 0.04 0.28
C GLY A 167 -15.05 0.07 -0.07
N ALA A 168 -14.63 1.09 -0.83
CA ALA A 168 -13.26 1.37 -1.26
C ALA A 168 -12.77 2.75 -0.75
N ASP A 169 -13.39 3.24 0.34
CA ASP A 169 -13.27 4.61 0.87
C ASP A 169 -12.00 4.82 1.73
N GLY A 170 -11.12 3.81 1.76
CA GLY A 170 -9.78 3.88 2.33
C GLY A 170 -9.77 3.78 3.85
N ALA A 171 -8.60 4.02 4.45
CA ALA A 171 -8.34 3.85 5.87
C ALA A 171 -9.22 4.69 6.81
N ALA A 172 -9.70 5.85 6.33
CA ALA A 172 -10.56 6.77 7.08
C ALA A 172 -12.00 6.77 6.54
N GLY A 173 -12.39 5.72 5.83
CA GLY A 173 -13.72 5.56 5.28
C GLY A 173 -14.76 5.19 6.34
N GLY A 174 -16.03 5.45 6.04
CA GLY A 174 -17.16 5.18 6.94
C GLY A 174 -17.90 3.88 6.64
N VAL A 175 -17.71 3.29 5.45
CA VAL A 175 -18.50 2.12 5.03
C VAL A 175 -18.28 0.94 5.97
N ALA A 176 -17.03 0.59 6.28
CA ALA A 176 -16.69 -0.52 7.16
C ALA A 176 -17.34 -0.36 8.56
N ALA A 177 -17.21 0.81 9.16
CA ALA A 177 -17.80 1.11 10.47
C ALA A 177 -19.32 1.06 10.44
N CYS A 178 -19.96 1.58 9.38
CA CYS A 178 -21.40 1.61 9.21
C CYS A 178 -22.03 0.20 9.19
N VAL A 179 -21.30 -0.78 8.65
CA VAL A 179 -21.79 -2.17 8.59
C VAL A 179 -21.23 -3.07 9.70
N GLY A 180 -20.53 -2.51 10.65
CA GLY A 180 -19.94 -3.25 11.78
C GLY A 180 -18.76 -4.14 11.44
N LEU A 181 -18.14 -3.92 10.28
CA LEU A 181 -16.90 -4.61 9.88
C LEU A 181 -15.68 -3.81 10.34
N ARG A 182 -14.63 -4.52 10.82
CA ARG A 182 -13.34 -3.93 11.23
C ARG A 182 -13.46 -2.78 12.26
N PRO A 183 -14.04 -3.00 13.43
CA PRO A 183 -14.36 -1.92 14.39
C PRO A 183 -13.12 -1.23 15.01
N ASP A 184 -11.96 -1.89 15.03
CA ASP A 184 -10.75 -1.37 15.66
C ASP A 184 -9.49 -1.92 14.92
N PRO A 185 -9.21 -1.43 13.69
CA PRO A 185 -8.10 -1.94 12.90
C PRO A 185 -6.75 -1.61 13.51
N ARG A 186 -5.76 -2.48 13.29
CA ARG A 186 -4.36 -2.13 13.54
C ARG A 186 -3.85 -1.23 12.45
N VAL A 187 -3.10 -0.20 12.85
CA VAL A 187 -2.58 0.79 11.91
C VAL A 187 -1.10 1.07 12.15
N ALA A 188 -0.39 1.34 11.07
CA ALA A 188 0.83 2.12 11.08
C ALA A 188 0.49 3.58 10.80
N LEU A 189 1.25 4.51 11.36
CA LEU A 189 1.15 5.92 11.05
C LEU A 189 2.31 6.29 10.13
N ALA A 190 2.01 6.75 8.94
CA ALA A 190 2.98 7.31 8.00
C ALA A 190 2.81 8.83 7.92
N ILE A 191 3.93 9.55 7.83
CA ILE A 191 3.96 10.99 7.55
C ILE A 191 5.01 11.20 6.48
N GLU A 192 4.71 12.07 5.52
CA GLU A 192 5.62 12.43 4.43
C GLU A 192 5.59 13.91 4.11
N LEU A 193 6.65 14.36 3.48
CA LEU A 193 6.84 15.68 2.87
C LEU A 193 7.14 15.50 1.39
N GLU A 194 6.59 16.36 0.57
CA GLU A 194 6.96 16.53 -0.83
C GLU A 194 7.87 17.74 -0.95
N VAL A 195 9.18 17.50 -1.14
CA VAL A 195 10.20 18.52 -1.19
C VAL A 195 10.54 18.81 -2.64
N PRO A 196 10.16 19.97 -3.22
CA PRO A 196 10.47 20.29 -4.61
C PRO A 196 11.97 20.09 -4.90
N HIS A 197 12.30 19.41 -5.99
CA HIS A 197 13.67 19.04 -6.30
C HIS A 197 13.93 19.08 -7.82
N GLN A 198 15.11 19.56 -8.18
CA GLN A 198 15.65 19.46 -9.53
C GLN A 198 16.83 18.48 -9.48
N TRP A 199 16.78 17.47 -10.33
CA TRP A 199 17.78 16.42 -10.36
C TRP A 199 19.12 16.91 -10.92
N ASP A 200 20.18 16.73 -10.15
CA ASP A 200 21.56 16.96 -10.59
C ASP A 200 22.22 15.60 -10.92
N PRO A 201 22.60 15.33 -12.18
CA PRO A 201 23.27 14.08 -12.54
C PRO A 201 24.60 13.85 -11.83
N ALA A 202 25.20 14.89 -11.26
CA ALA A 202 26.46 14.80 -10.51
C ALA A 202 26.25 14.44 -9.02
N ASP A 203 25.02 14.47 -8.52
CA ASP A 203 24.73 14.12 -7.12
C ASP A 203 24.71 12.57 -6.97
N PRO A 204 25.64 11.97 -6.20
CA PRO A 204 25.70 10.54 -6.03
C PRO A 204 24.63 9.99 -5.06
N LEU A 205 23.99 10.85 -4.28
CA LEU A 205 23.01 10.43 -3.27
C LEU A 205 21.56 10.69 -3.70
N LEU A 206 21.33 11.78 -4.43
CA LEU A 206 19.99 12.15 -4.88
C LEU A 206 19.88 11.88 -6.39
N CYS A 207 19.66 10.61 -6.75
CA CYS A 207 19.45 10.17 -8.14
C CYS A 207 17.99 9.76 -8.36
N PRO A 208 17.42 10.02 -9.56
CA PRO A 208 16.02 9.69 -9.84
C PRO A 208 15.74 8.17 -9.91
N ASP A 209 16.78 7.34 -10.01
CA ASP A 209 16.69 5.88 -10.03
C ASP A 209 17.14 5.20 -8.73
N LEU A 210 17.46 5.98 -7.67
CA LEU A 210 17.90 5.50 -6.37
C LEU A 210 16.86 5.80 -5.28
N LEU A 211 16.39 4.77 -4.61
CA LEU A 211 15.47 4.84 -3.47
C LEU A 211 16.26 4.60 -2.18
N HIS A 212 16.01 5.41 -1.14
CA HIS A 212 16.64 5.26 0.16
C HIS A 212 15.67 4.76 1.21
N LEU A 213 16.13 3.81 2.04
CA LEU A 213 15.44 3.31 3.23
C LEU A 213 16.40 3.30 4.42
N ASP A 214 16.00 3.90 5.54
CA ASP A 214 16.73 3.80 6.81
C ASP A 214 15.91 3.09 7.87
N TYR A 215 16.53 2.12 8.55
CA TYR A 215 15.87 1.25 9.52
C TYR A 215 16.23 1.54 10.98
N GLY A 216 17.15 2.46 11.23
CA GLY A 216 17.71 2.73 12.55
C GLY A 216 17.19 3.98 13.23
N VAL A 217 16.59 4.92 12.50
CA VAL A 217 16.14 6.21 13.02
C VAL A 217 14.81 6.14 13.76
N LEU A 218 14.01 5.11 13.50
CA LEU A 218 12.68 4.96 14.07
C LEU A 218 12.47 3.54 14.63
N ARG A 219 12.25 3.43 15.91
CA ARG A 219 11.94 2.14 16.54
C ARG A 219 10.58 1.63 16.04
N ARG A 220 10.50 0.39 15.55
CA ARG A 220 9.32 -0.24 14.93
C ARG A 220 8.83 0.47 13.68
N GLY A 221 9.77 0.96 12.88
CA GLY A 221 9.44 1.65 11.65
C GLY A 221 10.67 1.84 10.79
N TYR A 222 10.52 2.61 9.75
CA TYR A 222 11.61 3.00 8.85
C TYR A 222 11.31 4.37 8.25
N ALA A 223 12.38 5.02 7.77
CA ALA A 223 12.28 6.25 7.00
C ALA A 223 12.65 5.99 5.54
N TRP A 224 12.16 6.83 4.65
CA TRP A 224 12.39 6.71 3.21
C TRP A 224 12.64 8.05 2.54
N LEU A 225 13.33 7.99 1.40
CA LEU A 225 13.31 9.00 0.36
C LEU A 225 12.99 8.29 -0.96
N PHE A 226 11.85 8.65 -1.56
CA PHE A 226 11.40 8.14 -2.85
C PHE A 226 11.52 9.23 -3.91
N PRO A 227 12.24 8.97 -5.01
CA PRO A 227 12.40 9.94 -6.08
C PRO A 227 11.10 10.10 -6.87
N LYS A 228 10.74 11.36 -7.19
CA LYS A 228 9.70 11.73 -8.12
C LYS A 228 10.28 12.62 -9.21
N ALA A 229 9.57 12.83 -10.31
CA ALA A 229 10.10 13.64 -11.41
C ALA A 229 10.48 15.06 -10.98
N ASP A 230 9.72 15.68 -10.09
CA ASP A 230 9.81 17.09 -9.70
C ASP A 230 10.01 17.31 -8.19
N HIS A 231 10.04 16.24 -7.39
CA HIS A 231 10.21 16.36 -5.94
C HIS A 231 10.81 15.09 -5.30
N LEU A 232 11.26 15.22 -4.07
CA LEU A 232 11.62 14.13 -3.18
C LEU A 232 10.43 13.85 -2.26
N ASN A 233 9.91 12.64 -2.25
CA ASN A 233 8.96 12.21 -1.23
C ASN A 233 9.75 11.66 -0.05
N ILE A 234 9.91 12.47 1.00
CA ILE A 234 10.64 12.10 2.22
C ILE A 234 9.62 11.80 3.32
N GLY A 235 9.69 10.61 3.88
CA GLY A 235 8.76 10.20 4.90
C GLY A 235 9.31 9.20 5.89
N ALA A 236 8.48 8.92 6.89
CA ALA A 236 8.73 7.84 7.83
C ALA A 236 7.41 7.22 8.31
N GLY A 237 7.46 5.94 8.59
CA GLY A 237 6.31 5.16 9.06
C GLY A 237 6.62 4.42 10.35
N LEU A 238 5.67 4.44 11.29
CA LEU A 238 5.75 3.76 12.57
C LEU A 238 4.62 2.74 12.67
N PHE A 239 4.95 1.46 12.80
CA PHE A 239 3.99 0.42 13.14
C PHE A 239 3.62 0.54 14.62
N HIS A 240 2.41 1.01 14.89
CA HIS A 240 2.04 1.43 16.23
C HIS A 240 1.22 0.38 16.95
N GLY A 241 0.00 0.17 16.58
CA GLY A 241 -0.95 -0.67 17.29
C GLY A 241 -2.37 -0.50 16.76
N ARG A 242 -3.36 -0.51 17.65
CA ARG A 242 -4.73 -0.23 17.28
C ARG A 242 -4.94 1.25 16.97
N GLU A 243 -5.87 1.58 16.09
CA GLU A 243 -6.10 2.96 15.63
C GLU A 243 -6.36 3.91 16.79
N ARG A 244 -7.15 3.48 17.77
CA ARG A 244 -7.45 4.27 18.99
C ARG A 244 -6.18 4.66 19.77
N ASP A 245 -5.15 3.78 19.81
CA ASP A 245 -3.91 4.03 20.55
C ASP A 245 -3.04 5.03 19.79
N VAL A 246 -3.00 4.94 18.46
CA VAL A 246 -2.29 5.88 17.59
C VAL A 246 -2.85 7.30 17.72
N ARG A 247 -4.17 7.43 17.78
CA ARG A 247 -4.83 8.74 17.94
C ARG A 247 -4.49 9.41 19.28
N ARG A 248 -4.19 8.61 20.31
CA ARG A 248 -3.89 9.06 21.68
C ARG A 248 -2.39 9.23 21.96
N ASP A 249 -1.49 8.82 21.05
CA ASP A 249 -0.05 8.98 21.23
C ASP A 249 0.46 10.33 20.66
N PRO A 250 0.63 11.37 21.50
CA PRO A 250 1.12 12.67 21.03
C PRO A 250 2.59 12.62 20.61
N THR A 251 3.32 11.55 21.00
CA THR A 251 4.75 11.43 20.74
C THR A 251 5.03 10.81 19.37
N ALA A 252 4.11 9.99 18.83
CA ALA A 252 4.29 9.30 17.56
C ALA A 252 4.58 10.26 16.40
N ARG A 253 3.77 11.31 16.26
CA ARG A 253 3.96 12.32 15.20
C ARG A 253 5.30 13.06 15.34
N ARG A 254 5.71 13.41 16.55
CA ARG A 254 6.99 14.07 16.82
C ARG A 254 8.18 13.17 16.49
N ARG A 255 8.11 11.90 16.86
CA ARG A 255 9.15 10.90 16.53
C ARG A 255 9.29 10.69 15.03
N ILE A 256 8.17 10.58 14.31
CA ILE A 256 8.17 10.43 12.84
C ILE A 256 8.75 11.70 12.20
N ARG A 257 8.35 12.89 12.67
CA ARG A 257 8.89 14.14 12.14
C ARG A 257 10.40 14.24 12.35
N ALA A 258 10.90 13.91 13.53
CA ALA A 258 12.34 13.87 13.80
C ALA A 258 13.10 12.89 12.88
N ALA A 259 12.50 11.73 12.57
CA ALA A 259 13.07 10.79 11.61
C ALA A 259 13.11 11.37 10.18
N ILE A 260 12.08 12.09 9.75
CA ILE A 260 12.05 12.78 8.44
C ILE A 260 13.15 13.83 8.37
N ASP A 261 13.28 14.69 9.40
CA ASP A 261 14.28 15.74 9.45
C ASP A 261 15.71 15.15 9.44
N ALA A 262 15.93 14.04 10.16
CA ALA A 262 17.21 13.32 10.15
C ALA A 262 17.52 12.70 8.78
N THR A 263 16.51 12.13 8.10
CA THR A 263 16.66 11.57 6.75
C THR A 263 17.05 12.66 5.75
N ALA A 264 16.35 13.78 5.76
CA ALA A 264 16.63 14.91 4.90
C ALA A 264 18.06 15.42 5.12
N ALA A 265 18.47 15.62 6.38
CA ALA A 265 19.81 16.09 6.72
C ALA A 265 20.92 15.13 6.28
N ALA A 266 20.73 13.81 6.48
CA ALA A 266 21.70 12.80 6.09
C ALA A 266 21.89 12.68 4.57
N LEU A 267 20.88 13.09 3.79
CA LEU A 267 20.91 13.10 2.33
C LEU A 267 21.17 14.50 1.75
N GLY A 268 21.70 15.43 2.55
CA GLY A 268 22.11 16.76 2.10
C GLY A 268 20.96 17.74 1.83
N VAL A 269 19.71 17.37 2.17
CA VAL A 269 18.57 18.28 2.04
C VAL A 269 18.57 19.27 3.22
N VAL A 270 18.92 20.52 2.94
CA VAL A 270 19.05 21.55 3.98
C VAL A 270 17.72 21.85 4.67
N PRO A 271 17.71 22.10 6.00
CA PRO A 271 16.46 22.33 6.77
C PRO A 271 15.58 23.44 6.25
N GLN A 272 16.18 24.47 5.59
CA GLN A 272 15.46 25.59 4.99
C GLN A 272 14.46 25.12 3.92
N ARG A 273 14.79 24.08 3.15
CA ARG A 273 13.90 23.48 2.12
C ARG A 273 12.69 22.78 2.72
N LEU A 274 12.71 22.40 4.00
CA LEU A 274 11.61 21.75 4.69
C LEU A 274 10.65 22.73 5.37
N ARG A 275 11.07 24.02 5.52
CA ARG A 275 10.25 25.02 6.19
C ARG A 275 9.02 25.39 5.37
N GLY A 276 7.87 25.45 6.04
CA GLY A 276 6.61 25.83 5.39
C GLY A 276 5.98 24.73 4.53
N LEU A 277 6.67 23.60 4.30
CA LEU A 277 6.09 22.49 3.56
C LEU A 277 4.97 21.82 4.37
N ARG A 278 3.91 21.47 3.67
CA ARG A 278 2.81 20.71 4.24
C ARG A 278 3.25 19.27 4.50
N SER A 279 3.02 18.80 5.73
CA SER A 279 3.18 17.39 6.05
C SER A 279 1.86 16.65 5.86
N TYR A 280 1.94 15.48 5.23
CA TYR A 280 0.80 14.63 4.97
C TYR A 280 0.88 13.39 5.86
N ALA A 281 -0.13 13.21 6.71
CA ALA A 281 -0.22 12.06 7.60
C ALA A 281 -1.31 11.10 7.11
N HIS A 282 -1.01 9.80 7.11
CA HIS A 282 -1.96 8.78 6.69
C HIS A 282 -1.89 7.56 7.61
N PRO A 283 -3.02 7.09 8.16
CA PRO A 283 -3.09 5.79 8.80
C PRO A 283 -3.05 4.68 7.75
N LEU A 284 -2.28 3.65 8.01
CA LEU A 284 -2.12 2.49 7.16
C LEU A 284 -2.70 1.28 7.90
N PRO A 285 -3.96 0.88 7.65
CA PRO A 285 -4.57 -0.28 8.28
C PRO A 285 -3.98 -1.57 7.71
N PHE A 286 -3.04 -2.16 8.44
CA PHE A 286 -2.39 -3.38 8.01
C PHE A 286 -3.16 -4.64 8.43
N TRP A 287 -2.95 -5.70 7.69
CA TRP A 287 -3.60 -6.98 7.92
C TRP A 287 -3.18 -7.58 9.29
N ASP A 288 -4.15 -7.95 10.10
CA ASP A 288 -3.95 -8.47 11.45
C ASP A 288 -4.58 -9.86 11.69
N GLY A 289 -5.16 -10.44 10.67
CA GLY A 289 -5.81 -11.75 10.69
C GLY A 289 -6.94 -11.85 9.69
N PRO A 290 -7.49 -13.05 9.50
CA PRO A 290 -8.61 -13.27 8.60
C PRO A 290 -9.92 -12.76 9.24
N GLU A 291 -10.32 -11.53 8.87
CA GLU A 291 -11.58 -10.92 9.27
C GLU A 291 -12.58 -10.97 8.11
N PRO A 292 -13.90 -10.97 8.37
CA PRO A 292 -14.90 -10.85 7.31
C PRO A 292 -14.73 -9.57 6.50
N LEU A 293 -14.75 -9.69 5.17
CA LEU A 293 -14.62 -8.58 4.22
C LEU A 293 -15.93 -8.30 3.48
N HIS A 294 -17.01 -8.95 3.86
CA HIS A 294 -18.36 -8.69 3.37
C HIS A 294 -19.39 -8.90 4.49
N THR A 295 -20.55 -8.29 4.32
CA THR A 295 -21.69 -8.53 5.21
C THR A 295 -22.29 -9.92 4.97
N PRO A 296 -22.94 -10.55 5.98
CA PRO A 296 -23.48 -11.91 5.85
C PRO A 296 -24.44 -12.10 4.68
N ASP A 297 -25.14 -11.05 4.25
CA ASP A 297 -26.05 -11.07 3.11
C ASP A 297 -25.33 -10.81 1.76
N GLY A 298 -23.99 -10.65 1.75
CA GLY A 298 -23.20 -10.39 0.55
C GLY A 298 -23.46 -9.03 -0.12
N ARG A 299 -24.22 -8.13 0.52
CA ARG A 299 -24.61 -6.85 -0.09
C ARG A 299 -23.54 -5.77 -0.02
N VAL A 300 -22.67 -5.82 0.98
CA VAL A 300 -21.57 -4.86 1.15
C VAL A 300 -20.25 -5.59 1.24
N LEU A 301 -19.31 -5.24 0.36
CA LEU A 301 -17.97 -5.81 0.29
C LEU A 301 -16.94 -4.70 0.58
N LEU A 302 -15.84 -5.03 1.27
CA LEU A 302 -14.74 -4.11 1.55
C LEU A 302 -13.51 -4.48 0.74
N VAL A 303 -12.77 -3.46 0.28
CA VAL A 303 -11.55 -3.63 -0.52
C VAL A 303 -10.43 -2.66 -0.12
N GLY A 304 -9.20 -2.97 -0.43
CA GLY A 304 -8.02 -2.12 -0.17
C GLY A 304 -7.85 -1.75 1.30
N ASP A 305 -7.53 -0.48 1.56
CA ASP A 305 -7.32 0.02 2.93
C ASP A 305 -8.59 -0.09 3.79
N ALA A 306 -9.78 0.04 3.21
CA ALA A 306 -11.05 -0.14 3.93
C ALA A 306 -11.20 -1.58 4.44
N ALA A 307 -10.63 -2.55 3.73
CA ALA A 307 -10.55 -3.95 4.13
C ALA A 307 -9.28 -4.27 4.98
N GLY A 308 -8.38 -3.29 5.19
CA GLY A 308 -7.13 -3.47 5.94
C GLY A 308 -6.15 -4.40 5.28
N LEU A 309 -6.02 -4.34 3.98
CA LEU A 309 -5.19 -5.21 3.17
C LEU A 309 -3.80 -4.60 2.88
N ILE A 310 -3.21 -3.94 3.86
CA ILE A 310 -1.84 -3.46 3.81
C ILE A 310 -0.90 -4.55 4.35
N ASN A 311 0.20 -4.76 3.65
CA ASN A 311 1.22 -5.74 4.05
C ASN A 311 1.83 -5.36 5.40
N PRO A 312 1.83 -6.26 6.39
CA PRO A 312 2.28 -5.96 7.75
C PRO A 312 3.80 -5.83 7.90
N LEU A 313 4.59 -6.19 6.89
CA LEU A 313 6.05 -6.05 6.91
C LEU A 313 6.51 -4.79 6.19
N PHE A 314 6.05 -4.58 4.96
CA PHE A 314 6.53 -3.49 4.10
C PHE A 314 5.67 -2.24 4.18
N GLY A 315 4.40 -2.34 4.59
CA GLY A 315 3.47 -1.22 4.60
C GLY A 315 2.93 -0.85 3.21
N ASP A 316 3.14 -1.69 2.20
CA ASP A 316 2.60 -1.53 0.86
C ASP A 316 1.13 -1.95 0.79
N GLY A 317 0.35 -1.28 -0.03
CA GLY A 317 -1.08 -1.53 -0.17
C GLY A 317 -1.63 -1.42 -1.61
N LEU A 318 -0.89 -0.78 -2.54
CA LEU A 318 -1.40 -0.53 -3.89
C LEU A 318 -1.76 -1.81 -4.65
N PHE A 319 -0.89 -2.80 -4.63
CA PHE A 319 -1.10 -4.09 -5.26
C PHE A 319 -2.33 -4.82 -4.71
N HIS A 320 -2.42 -4.86 -3.39
CA HIS A 320 -3.54 -5.54 -2.70
C HIS A 320 -4.86 -4.79 -2.88
N ALA A 321 -4.81 -3.46 -2.97
CA ALA A 321 -5.97 -2.64 -3.28
C ALA A 321 -6.52 -2.95 -4.68
N ILE A 322 -5.67 -2.99 -5.69
CA ILE A 322 -6.04 -3.31 -7.08
C ILE A 322 -6.65 -4.71 -7.15
N ARG A 323 -5.97 -5.71 -6.60
CA ARG A 323 -6.43 -7.10 -6.64
C ARG A 323 -7.72 -7.34 -5.87
N SER A 324 -7.85 -6.80 -4.66
CA SER A 324 -9.09 -6.96 -3.89
C SER A 324 -10.27 -6.28 -4.55
N GLY A 325 -10.05 -5.12 -5.20
CA GLY A 325 -11.07 -4.43 -5.99
C GLY A 325 -11.57 -5.29 -7.15
N ARG A 326 -10.65 -5.92 -7.91
CA ARG A 326 -10.99 -6.86 -8.99
C ARG A 326 -11.78 -8.05 -8.45
N LEU A 327 -11.28 -8.72 -7.41
CA LEU A 327 -11.93 -9.91 -6.83
C LEU A 327 -13.33 -9.61 -6.29
N ALA A 328 -13.57 -8.42 -5.74
CA ALA A 328 -14.91 -8.02 -5.30
C ALA A 328 -15.86 -7.86 -6.49
N ALA A 329 -15.43 -7.23 -7.57
CA ALA A 329 -16.22 -7.08 -8.78
C ALA A 329 -16.52 -8.44 -9.43
N GLU A 330 -15.54 -9.32 -9.53
CA GLU A 330 -15.70 -10.69 -10.04
C GLU A 330 -16.70 -11.49 -9.18
N ALA A 331 -16.63 -11.38 -7.85
CA ALA A 331 -17.58 -12.05 -6.97
C ALA A 331 -19.04 -11.58 -7.21
N VAL A 332 -19.24 -10.29 -7.48
CA VAL A 332 -20.56 -9.74 -7.83
C VAL A 332 -21.01 -10.20 -9.21
N LEU A 333 -20.11 -10.19 -10.22
CA LEU A 333 -20.40 -10.67 -11.59
C LEU A 333 -20.79 -12.14 -11.63
N ASP A 334 -20.12 -12.98 -10.80
CA ASP A 334 -20.41 -14.41 -10.68
C ASP A 334 -21.73 -14.70 -9.91
N GLY A 335 -22.39 -13.67 -9.38
CA GLY A 335 -23.56 -13.82 -8.49
C GLY A 335 -23.21 -14.45 -7.13
N ARG A 336 -21.95 -14.41 -6.73
CA ARG A 336 -21.44 -15.02 -5.49
C ARG A 336 -20.70 -14.01 -4.61
N PRO A 337 -21.30 -12.86 -4.27
CA PRO A 337 -20.66 -11.82 -3.43
C PRO A 337 -20.31 -12.35 -2.01
N ASP A 338 -20.99 -13.37 -1.56
CA ASP A 338 -20.75 -14.13 -0.32
C ASP A 338 -19.39 -14.86 -0.30
N THR A 339 -18.73 -15.02 -1.45
CA THR A 339 -17.40 -15.66 -1.56
C THR A 339 -16.24 -14.66 -1.49
N HIS A 340 -16.51 -13.36 -1.40
CA HIS A 340 -15.47 -12.33 -1.47
C HIS A 340 -14.39 -12.49 -0.39
N THR A 341 -14.76 -12.73 0.86
CA THR A 341 -13.81 -12.95 1.96
C THR A 341 -12.90 -14.13 1.66
N GLU A 342 -13.47 -15.25 1.23
CA GLU A 342 -12.73 -16.47 0.90
C GLU A 342 -11.76 -16.24 -0.26
N ARG A 343 -12.21 -15.58 -1.33
CA ARG A 343 -11.37 -15.24 -2.50
C ARG A 343 -10.15 -14.41 -2.10
N VAL A 344 -10.37 -13.33 -1.33
CA VAL A 344 -9.28 -12.45 -0.89
C VAL A 344 -8.34 -13.16 0.08
N HIS A 345 -8.87 -13.88 1.08
CA HIS A 345 -8.03 -14.60 2.03
C HIS A 345 -7.32 -15.80 1.41
N GLY A 346 -7.95 -16.48 0.46
CA GLY A 346 -7.30 -17.54 -0.32
C GLY A 346 -6.04 -17.05 -1.05
N LEU A 347 -6.08 -15.81 -1.54
CA LEU A 347 -4.96 -15.19 -2.22
C LEU A 347 -3.88 -14.66 -1.25
N LEU A 348 -4.26 -14.01 -0.14
CA LEU A 348 -3.36 -13.16 0.66
C LEU A 348 -3.06 -13.68 2.07
N ALA A 349 -4.01 -14.37 2.73
CA ALA A 349 -3.93 -14.59 4.18
C ALA A 349 -2.69 -15.37 4.63
N ALA A 350 -2.32 -16.42 3.91
CA ALA A 350 -1.16 -17.23 4.27
C ALA A 350 0.17 -16.47 4.14
N ASP A 351 0.30 -15.63 3.12
CA ASP A 351 1.48 -14.80 2.91
C ASP A 351 1.52 -13.63 3.89
N PHE A 352 0.39 -12.98 4.17
CA PHE A 352 0.31 -11.91 5.16
C PHE A 352 0.57 -12.41 6.58
N GLU A 353 0.12 -13.60 6.94
CA GLU A 353 0.47 -14.21 8.21
C GLU A 353 1.97 -14.50 8.32
N ALA A 354 2.59 -14.97 7.23
CA ALA A 354 4.03 -15.18 7.19
C ALA A 354 4.80 -13.85 7.24
N ALA A 355 4.34 -12.81 6.53
CA ALA A 355 4.88 -11.45 6.57
C ALA A 355 4.74 -10.85 7.98
N ARG A 356 3.61 -11.04 8.66
CA ARG A 356 3.37 -10.59 10.04
C ARG A 356 4.34 -11.24 11.04
N ARG A 357 4.62 -12.54 10.88
CA ARG A 357 5.63 -13.23 11.71
C ARG A 357 7.03 -12.72 11.43
N LEU A 358 7.37 -12.48 10.17
CA LEU A 358 8.66 -11.90 9.78
C LEU A 358 8.80 -10.47 10.32
N ALA A 359 7.73 -9.66 10.26
CA ALA A 359 7.71 -8.31 10.81
C ALA A 359 7.99 -8.27 12.32
N ARG A 360 7.50 -9.25 13.09
CA ARG A 360 7.81 -9.35 14.53
C ARG A 360 9.30 -9.56 14.78
N ILE A 361 9.97 -10.40 13.98
CA ILE A 361 11.42 -10.61 14.06
C ILE A 361 12.14 -9.33 13.66
N PHE A 362 11.79 -8.78 12.52
CA PHE A 362 12.41 -7.61 11.93
C PHE A 362 12.33 -6.38 12.85
N TYR A 363 11.13 -6.01 13.29
CA TYR A 363 10.92 -4.86 14.17
C TYR A 363 11.23 -5.13 15.65
N GLY A 364 11.38 -6.40 16.04
CA GLY A 364 11.84 -6.80 17.36
C GLY A 364 13.35 -6.71 17.52
N LEU A 365 14.10 -7.05 16.48
CA LEU A 365 15.56 -7.10 16.43
C LEU A 365 16.09 -6.31 15.22
N PRO A 366 15.78 -5.01 15.08
CA PRO A 366 15.99 -4.30 13.82
C PRO A 366 17.47 -4.19 13.42
N GLY A 367 18.40 -3.95 14.36
CA GLY A 367 19.83 -3.87 14.05
C GLY A 367 20.42 -5.20 13.57
N LEU A 368 20.03 -6.31 14.21
CA LEU A 368 20.46 -7.64 13.77
C LEU A 368 19.83 -8.02 12.43
N SER A 369 18.57 -7.67 12.23
CA SER A 369 17.86 -7.88 10.97
C SER A 369 18.50 -7.08 9.83
N PHE A 370 18.90 -5.84 10.09
CA PHE A 370 19.65 -5.06 9.13
C PHE A 370 20.97 -5.75 8.79
N ARG A 371 21.82 -6.02 9.79
CA ARG A 371 23.17 -6.54 9.60
C ARG A 371 23.21 -7.90 8.90
N TYR A 372 22.32 -8.84 9.27
CA TYR A 372 22.39 -10.22 8.78
C TYR A 372 21.35 -10.57 7.69
N ALA A 373 20.40 -9.70 7.43
CA ALA A 373 19.38 -9.97 6.42
C ALA A 373 19.28 -8.87 5.36
N ILE A 374 19.07 -7.59 5.74
CA ILE A 374 18.76 -6.52 4.79
C ILE A 374 19.99 -6.08 4.00
N SER A 375 21.14 -5.89 4.67
CA SER A 375 22.39 -5.46 4.03
C SER A 375 22.99 -6.50 3.07
N GLN A 376 22.36 -7.67 2.97
CA GLN A 376 22.86 -8.73 2.08
C GLN A 376 22.49 -8.42 0.61
N PRO A 377 23.40 -8.65 -0.37
CA PRO A 377 23.18 -8.29 -1.77
C PRO A 377 21.91 -8.88 -2.41
N ARG A 378 21.45 -10.04 -1.91
CA ARG A 378 20.24 -10.71 -2.43
C ARG A 378 18.95 -10.25 -1.73
N ALA A 379 19.03 -9.36 -0.75
CA ALA A 379 17.85 -8.96 0.04
C ALA A 379 16.90 -8.08 -0.78
N THR A 380 17.43 -7.10 -1.52
CA THR A 380 16.63 -6.17 -2.33
C THR A 380 15.86 -6.89 -3.44
N PRO A 381 16.48 -7.68 -4.33
CA PRO A 381 15.74 -8.44 -5.34
C PRO A 381 14.70 -9.38 -4.73
N LEU A 382 15.01 -10.00 -3.60
CA LEU A 382 14.06 -10.85 -2.87
C LEU A 382 12.86 -10.03 -2.36
N ALA A 383 13.10 -8.87 -1.76
CA ALA A 383 12.05 -8.00 -1.24
C ALA A 383 11.13 -7.49 -2.35
N VAL A 384 11.69 -7.09 -3.49
CA VAL A 384 10.90 -6.64 -4.64
C VAL A 384 10.01 -7.74 -5.21
N ARG A 385 10.52 -8.97 -5.31
CA ARG A 385 9.73 -10.13 -5.75
C ARG A 385 8.64 -10.52 -4.75
N LEU A 386 8.87 -10.35 -3.45
CA LEU A 386 7.86 -10.52 -2.41
C LEU A 386 6.78 -9.44 -2.49
N LEU A 387 7.16 -8.17 -2.71
CA LEU A 387 6.25 -7.05 -2.92
C LEU A 387 5.34 -7.27 -4.14
N GLY A 388 5.87 -7.86 -5.19
CA GLY A 388 5.13 -8.18 -6.41
C GLY A 388 4.28 -9.44 -6.31
N GLY A 389 4.40 -10.22 -5.23
CA GLY A 389 3.69 -11.49 -5.09
C GLY A 389 4.24 -12.63 -5.97
N GLU A 390 5.44 -12.45 -6.56
CA GLU A 390 6.14 -13.52 -7.29
C GLU A 390 6.67 -14.61 -6.34
N LEU A 391 6.98 -14.22 -5.12
CA LEU A 391 7.46 -15.11 -4.09
C LEU A 391 6.57 -15.06 -2.86
N SER A 392 6.46 -16.20 -2.19
CA SER A 392 5.74 -16.32 -0.93
C SER A 392 6.65 -15.98 0.26
N PHE A 393 6.09 -15.30 1.26
CA PHE A 393 6.75 -15.07 2.55
C PHE A 393 6.93 -16.35 3.37
N ARG A 394 6.31 -17.46 2.98
CA ARG A 394 6.34 -18.72 3.72
C ARG A 394 7.78 -19.23 3.89
N GLY A 395 8.13 -19.58 5.12
CA GLY A 395 9.46 -20.10 5.46
C GLY A 395 10.57 -19.06 5.59
N LEU A 396 10.35 -17.81 5.19
CA LEU A 396 11.37 -16.75 5.30
C LEU A 396 11.72 -16.41 6.75
N GLY A 397 10.75 -16.42 7.66
CA GLY A 397 11.00 -16.18 9.08
C GLY A 397 12.02 -17.17 9.69
N ARG A 398 11.90 -18.45 9.36
CA ARG A 398 12.89 -19.47 9.81
C ARG A 398 14.26 -19.24 9.20
N ARG A 399 14.33 -18.85 7.92
CA ARG A 399 15.61 -18.52 7.25
C ARG A 399 16.26 -17.28 7.85
N ALA A 400 15.48 -16.24 8.13
CA ALA A 400 15.96 -15.01 8.77
C ALA A 400 16.52 -15.30 10.17
N LEU A 401 15.80 -16.05 11.01
CA LEU A 401 16.28 -16.44 12.35
C LEU A 401 17.56 -17.26 12.28
N ARG A 402 17.66 -18.24 11.37
CA ARG A 402 18.89 -19.02 11.18
C ARG A 402 20.09 -18.15 10.77
N ARG A 403 19.87 -17.16 9.89
CA ARG A 403 20.93 -16.22 9.48
C ARG A 403 21.37 -15.33 10.64
N ILE A 404 20.44 -14.76 11.39
CA ILE A 404 20.73 -13.93 12.56
C ILE A 404 21.50 -14.76 13.61
N ALA A 405 21.02 -15.97 13.92
CA ALA A 405 21.69 -16.86 14.88
C ALA A 405 23.10 -17.27 14.40
N GLY A 406 23.25 -17.66 13.13
CA GLY A 406 24.52 -18.02 12.54
C GLY A 406 25.51 -16.87 12.50
N GLY A 407 25.06 -15.65 12.22
CA GLY A 407 25.87 -14.44 12.28
C GLY A 407 26.36 -14.13 13.68
N LEU A 408 25.49 -14.19 14.69
CA LEU A 408 25.87 -13.99 16.09
C LEU A 408 26.85 -15.06 16.61
N LEU A 409 26.63 -16.33 16.26
CA LEU A 409 27.56 -17.41 16.63
C LEU A 409 28.93 -17.24 15.96
N GLY A 410 28.95 -16.76 14.71
CA GLY A 410 30.19 -16.45 14.01
C GLY A 410 30.98 -15.33 14.67
N GLU A 411 30.33 -14.27 15.13
CA GLU A 411 30.97 -13.15 15.86
C GLU A 411 31.50 -13.59 17.25
N LEU A 412 30.83 -14.54 17.90
CA LEU A 412 31.26 -15.10 19.17
C LEU A 412 32.37 -16.17 19.04
N GLY A 413 32.85 -16.43 17.82
CA GLY A 413 33.87 -17.45 17.55
C GLY A 413 33.36 -18.89 17.67
N LEU A 414 32.05 -19.08 17.90
CA LEU A 414 31.42 -20.38 18.04
C LEU A 414 31.02 -20.92 16.65
N ARG A 415 31.97 -21.49 15.92
CA ARG A 415 31.66 -22.24 14.68
C ARG A 415 30.86 -23.49 15.06
N THR A 416 29.62 -23.56 14.64
CA THR A 416 28.87 -24.82 14.67
C THR A 416 29.56 -25.81 13.72
N ALA A 417 30.18 -26.83 14.29
CA ALA A 417 30.58 -28.02 13.55
C ALA A 417 29.30 -28.79 13.15
N VAL A 418 28.73 -28.47 12.00
CA VAL A 418 27.66 -29.25 11.39
C VAL A 418 28.04 -29.53 9.94
N GLY A 419 28.46 -30.76 9.70
CA GLY A 419 28.35 -31.44 8.40
C GLY A 419 29.57 -31.41 7.52
N GLY A 420 30.39 -32.42 7.62
CA GLY A 420 31.46 -32.70 6.67
C GLY A 420 32.15 -34.02 6.91
N GLN A 421 31.42 -35.12 6.88
CA GLN A 421 32.02 -36.42 6.55
C GLN A 421 31.41 -36.91 5.24
N GLY A 422 31.94 -36.41 4.16
CA GLY A 422 31.86 -37.07 2.85
C GLY A 422 33.11 -37.89 2.68
N GLN A 423 33.01 -39.19 2.86
CA GLN A 423 34.04 -40.16 2.52
C GLN A 423 34.42 -40.02 1.02
N GLN A 424 35.71 -39.78 0.77
CA GLN A 424 36.31 -40.04 -0.51
C GLN A 424 36.46 -41.56 -0.68
N PRO A 425 36.15 -42.15 -1.83
CA PRO A 425 36.72 -43.45 -2.20
C PRO A 425 38.09 -43.24 -2.83
N GLN A 426 39.10 -43.89 -2.28
CA GLN A 426 40.38 -44.19 -2.95
C GLN A 426 40.31 -45.65 -3.47
N PRO A 427 41.29 -46.01 -4.32
CA PRO A 427 41.62 -45.55 -5.65
C PRO A 427 41.04 -46.47 -6.73
#